data_de435f9dd81d093fcd8d1f0a47a173a5
#
_entry.id   de435f9dd81d093fcd8d1f0a47a173a5
#
_cell.length_a   1.000
_cell.length_b   1.000
_cell.length_c   1.000
_cell.angle_alpha   90.00
_cell.angle_beta   90.00
_cell.angle_gamma   90.00
#
_symmetry.space_group_name_H-M   'P 1'
#
loop_
_entity.id
_entity.type
_entity.pdbx_description
1 polymer ?
#
loop_
_entity_poly.entity_id
_entity_poly.type
_entity_poly.pdbx_seq_one_letter_code
_entity_poly.pdbx_strand_id
1 'polypeptide(L)' 'MNKKTLENSLYWQQVVLKQSRDPVQIERVKQAIIKLQQQIANLGG' A
#
# COMPACT_ATOMS: atom_id res chain seq x y z
N MET A 1 7.75 -5.32 -12.02
CA MET A 1 6.41 -4.71 -11.90
C MET A 1 6.41 -3.31 -12.44
N ASN A 2 5.34 -2.90 -13.09
CA ASN A 2 5.25 -1.53 -13.56
C ASN A 2 4.53 -0.64 -12.53
N LYS A 3 4.62 0.67 -12.73
CA LYS A 3 4.07 1.65 -11.82
C LYS A 3 2.56 1.48 -11.63
N LYS A 4 1.85 1.18 -12.71
CA LYS A 4 0.40 1.03 -12.66
C LYS A 4 -0.02 -0.13 -11.75
N THR A 5 0.70 -1.23 -11.80
CA THR A 5 0.43 -2.39 -10.94
C THR A 5 0.65 -2.01 -9.48
N LEU A 6 1.72 -1.29 -9.18
CA LEU A 6 2.00 -0.85 -7.82
C LEU A 6 0.94 0.14 -7.32
N GLU A 7 0.52 1.07 -8.16
CA GLU A 7 -0.53 2.03 -7.79
C GLU A 7 -1.85 1.32 -7.50
N ASN A 8 -2.20 0.31 -8.29
CA ASN A 8 -3.40 -0.48 -8.07
C ASN A 8 -3.33 -1.22 -6.74
N SER A 9 -2.19 -1.81 -6.43
CA SER A 9 -1.97 -2.48 -5.15
C SER A 9 -2.11 -1.51 -3.99
N LEU A 10 -1.55 -0.31 -4.13
CA LEU A 10 -1.64 0.73 -3.12
C LEU A 10 -3.09 1.13 -2.87
N TYR A 11 -3.86 1.31 -3.93
CA TYR A 11 -5.28 1.65 -3.81
C TYR A 11 -6.03 0.60 -2.97
N TRP A 12 -5.85 -0.67 -3.30
CA TRP A 12 -6.55 -1.74 -2.58
C TRP A 12 -6.12 -1.85 -1.13
N GLN A 13 -4.83 -1.63 -0.83
CA GLN A 13 -4.36 -1.61 0.54
C GLN A 13 -5.01 -0.49 1.34
N GLN A 14 -5.21 0.68 0.72
CA GLN A 14 -5.88 1.80 1.37
C GLN A 14 -7.35 1.47 1.65
N VAL A 15 -8.03 0.78 0.73
CA VAL A 15 -9.41 0.35 0.94
C VAL A 15 -9.49 -0.62 2.13
N VAL A 16 -8.57 -1.58 2.18
CA VAL A 16 -8.51 -2.54 3.30
C VAL A 16 -8.29 -1.80 4.61
N LEU A 17 -7.41 -0.80 4.60
CA LEU A 17 -7.11 -0.02 5.81
C LEU A 17 -8.36 0.67 6.34
N LYS A 18 -9.17 1.26 5.46
CA LYS A 18 -10.40 1.95 5.86
C LYS A 18 -11.42 0.99 6.46
N GLN A 19 -11.47 -0.25 5.98
CA GLN A 19 -12.44 -1.23 6.41
C GLN A 19 -11.97 -2.07 7.59
N SER A 20 -10.68 -2.06 7.88
CA SER A 20 -10.11 -2.88 8.95
C SER A 20 -10.42 -2.27 10.31
N ARG A 21 -10.78 -3.14 11.27
CA ARG A 21 -11.03 -2.74 12.65
C ARG A 21 -10.02 -3.35 13.62
N ASP A 22 -9.29 -4.36 13.15
CA ASP A 22 -8.29 -5.05 13.97
C ASP A 22 -6.99 -4.23 13.98
N PRO A 23 -6.50 -3.80 15.15
CA PRO A 23 -5.28 -2.99 15.22
C PRO A 23 -4.05 -3.69 14.63
N VAL A 24 -3.96 -5.01 14.75
CA VAL A 24 -2.84 -5.75 14.15
C VAL A 24 -2.91 -5.68 12.63
N GLN A 25 -4.10 -5.88 12.08
CA GLN A 25 -4.33 -5.78 10.64
C GLN A 25 -4.00 -4.39 10.13
N ILE A 26 -4.47 -3.37 10.82
CA ILE A 26 -4.23 -1.97 10.45
C ILE A 26 -2.72 -1.69 10.38
N GLU A 27 -1.97 -2.14 11.38
CA GLU A 27 -0.54 -1.92 11.42
C GLU A 27 0.17 -2.59 10.24
N ARG A 28 -0.22 -3.82 9.92
CA ARG A 28 0.37 -4.55 8.79
C ARG A 28 0.07 -3.87 7.47
N VAL A 29 -1.17 -3.40 7.30
CA VAL A 29 -1.57 -2.71 6.08
C VAL A 29 -0.83 -1.39 5.94
N LYS A 30 -0.65 -0.65 7.03
CA LYS A 30 0.12 0.59 7.00
C LYS A 30 1.55 0.35 6.52
N GLN A 31 2.20 -0.71 7.02
CA GLN A 31 3.56 -1.05 6.60
C GLN A 31 3.61 -1.40 5.12
N ALA A 32 2.62 -2.14 4.64
CA ALA A 32 2.54 -2.48 3.23
C ALA A 32 2.40 -1.24 2.36
N ILE A 33 1.57 -0.28 2.79
CA ILE A 33 1.37 0.97 2.07
C ILE A 33 2.68 1.76 1.96
N ILE A 34 3.42 1.85 3.07
CA ILE A 34 4.71 2.56 3.09
C ILE A 34 5.68 1.93 2.10
N LYS A 35 5.76 0.60 2.08
CA LYS A 35 6.65 -0.11 1.16
C LYS A 35 6.27 0.13 -0.29
N LEU A 36 4.97 0.10 -0.59
CA LEU A 36 4.49 0.35 -1.95
C LEU A 36 4.82 1.77 -2.40
N GLN A 37 4.63 2.74 -1.52
CA GLN A 37 4.95 4.13 -1.82
C GLN A 37 6.43 4.31 -2.12
N GLN A 38 7.30 3.63 -1.38
CA GLN A 38 8.73 3.68 -1.62
C GLN A 38 9.11 3.07 -2.97
N GLN A 39 8.47 1.96 -3.32
CA GLN A 39 8.71 1.32 -4.62
C GLN A 39 8.28 2.22 -5.78
N ILE A 40 7.14 2.87 -5.64
CA ILE A 40 6.65 3.79 -6.67
C ILE A 40 7.59 4.98 -6.81
N ALA A 41 8.07 5.51 -5.71
CA ALA A 41 9.02 6.63 -5.73
C ALA A 41 10.32 6.24 -6.44
N ASN A 42 10.80 5.01 -6.20
CA ASN A 42 12.02 4.52 -6.84
C ASN A 42 11.84 4.37 -8.35
N LEU A 43 10.65 3.97 -8.79
CA LEU A 43 10.37 3.83 -10.22
C LEU A 43 10.28 5.20 -10.90
N GLY A 44 9.78 6.18 -10.18
CA GLY A 44 9.61 7.53 -10.73
C GLY A 44 10.90 8.32 -10.85
N GLY A 45 11.95 7.81 -10.26
CA GLY A 45 13.27 8.47 -10.26
C GLY A 45 13.98 8.42 -11.60
#